data_1e40b75dcb883966dbf7e72985681bdf
#
_entry.id   1e40b75dcb883966dbf7e72985681bdf
#
_cell.length_a   1.000
_cell.length_b   1.000
_cell.length_c   1.000
_cell.angle_alpha   90.00
_cell.angle_beta   90.00
_cell.angle_gamma   90.00
#
_symmetry.space_group_name_H-M   'P 1'
#
loop_
_entity.id
_entity.type
_entity.pdbx_description
1 polymer ?
#
loop_
_entity_poly.entity_id
_entity_poly.type
_entity_poly.pdbx_seq_one_letter_code
_entity_poly.pdbx_strand_id
1 'polypeptide(L)'
;TYTLAVNCHTATVYGNHFNDFSMEPWHPAVRNNAEIMTGNMIEQLSFDAYEDDFYDRERPEEGYREDKPSRQYAVMDGKIVDELSIRGRMLGGCLDVLLNLVGTYFDKTREFVDSYRQDGILWYLESFSLDSDSLTRGLWQLKHAGWFEHAVGFVFGRPCMFQSFTDHNYREAVEVILSELHIPIVFDADIGHKSPQFTIINGSVGEWRTKNGKSHLVTTLK
;
A
#
# COMPACT_ATOMS: atom_id res chain seq x y z
N THR A 1 9.70 3.77 8.88
CA THR A 1 8.48 3.16 9.43
C THR A 1 8.58 1.63 9.42
N TYR A 2 8.69 0.97 8.26
CA TYR A 2 8.75 -0.49 8.11
C TYR A 2 9.75 -1.17 9.07
N THR A 3 11.01 -0.73 9.05
CA THR A 3 12.09 -1.30 9.87
C THR A 3 11.76 -1.27 11.37
N LEU A 4 11.14 -0.20 11.86
CA LEU A 4 10.70 -0.13 13.26
C LEU A 4 9.57 -1.12 13.56
N ALA A 5 8.63 -1.28 12.63
CA ALA A 5 7.55 -2.24 12.81
C ALA A 5 8.08 -3.67 12.94
N VAL A 6 8.96 -4.11 12.02
CA VAL A 6 9.45 -5.50 11.99
C VAL A 6 10.53 -5.80 13.04
N ASN A 7 11.33 -4.81 13.45
CA ASN A 7 12.40 -5.03 14.43
C ASN A 7 11.97 -4.79 15.88
N CYS A 8 11.00 -3.89 16.09
CA CYS A 8 10.60 -3.45 17.44
C CYS A 8 9.15 -3.83 17.78
N HIS A 9 8.42 -4.47 16.87
CA HIS A 9 6.98 -4.75 17.00
C HIS A 9 6.17 -3.51 17.40
N THR A 10 6.56 -2.34 16.84
CA THR A 10 5.97 -1.05 17.13
C THR A 10 5.08 -0.63 15.98
N ALA A 11 3.85 -0.20 16.27
CA ALA A 11 2.98 0.39 15.27
C ALA A 11 3.62 1.67 14.69
N THR A 12 3.60 1.78 13.36
CA THR A 12 4.16 2.94 12.67
C THR A 12 3.20 3.45 11.60
N VAL A 13 3.07 4.76 11.46
CA VAL A 13 2.16 5.39 10.51
C VAL A 13 2.85 5.59 9.17
N TYR A 14 2.18 5.17 8.10
CA TYR A 14 2.51 5.42 6.70
C TYR A 14 1.36 6.20 6.06
N GLY A 15 1.60 7.43 5.67
CA GLY A 15 0.53 8.32 5.19
C GLY A 15 1.08 9.60 4.58
N ASN A 16 0.35 10.69 4.73
CA ASN A 16 0.64 11.98 4.16
C ASN A 16 2.05 12.51 4.50
N HIS A 17 2.60 13.31 3.59
CA HIS A 17 3.83 14.02 3.83
C HIS A 17 3.61 15.20 4.81
N PHE A 18 4.66 15.60 5.51
CA PHE A 18 4.57 16.73 6.42
C PHE A 18 4.13 18.02 5.71
N ASN A 19 4.57 18.23 4.47
CA ASN A 19 4.20 19.39 3.67
C ASN A 19 2.69 19.47 3.38
N ASP A 20 1.99 18.33 3.31
CA ASP A 20 0.55 18.31 3.02
C ASP A 20 -0.26 19.04 4.10
N PHE A 21 0.28 19.15 5.32
CA PHE A 21 -0.34 19.88 6.42
C PHE A 21 -0.32 21.41 6.25
N SER A 22 0.40 21.93 5.24
CA SER A 22 0.39 23.36 4.92
C SER A 22 -0.77 23.80 4.03
N MET A 23 -1.51 22.86 3.41
CA MET A 23 -2.66 23.22 2.59
C MET A 23 -3.83 23.77 3.45
N GLU A 24 -4.55 24.75 2.89
CA GLU A 24 -5.68 25.37 3.58
C GLU A 24 -6.85 25.57 2.59
N PRO A 25 -8.00 24.94 2.81
CA PRO A 25 -8.32 23.98 3.89
C PRO A 25 -7.66 22.63 3.71
N TRP A 26 -7.43 21.89 4.78
CA TRP A 26 -6.91 20.53 4.70
C TRP A 26 -7.82 19.62 3.87
N HIS A 27 -7.23 18.90 2.93
CA HIS A 27 -7.90 17.83 2.23
C HIS A 27 -8.39 16.73 3.20
N PRO A 28 -9.47 15.99 2.90
CA PRO A 28 -9.95 14.89 3.76
C PRO A 28 -8.85 13.87 4.12
N ALA A 29 -7.92 13.54 3.21
CA ALA A 29 -6.78 12.65 3.49
C ALA A 29 -5.89 13.19 4.61
N VAL A 30 -5.59 14.49 4.61
CA VAL A 30 -4.76 15.14 5.63
C VAL A 30 -5.49 15.17 6.97
N ARG A 31 -6.80 15.46 6.97
CA ARG A 31 -7.62 15.37 8.18
C ARG A 31 -7.64 13.95 8.74
N ASN A 32 -7.86 12.94 7.90
CA ASN A 32 -7.83 11.54 8.32
C ASN A 32 -6.48 11.17 8.94
N ASN A 33 -5.38 11.63 8.35
CA ASN A 33 -4.05 11.41 8.90
C ASN A 33 -3.90 12.01 10.31
N ALA A 34 -4.31 13.27 10.50
CA ALA A 34 -4.27 13.93 11.79
C ALA A 34 -5.13 13.21 12.84
N GLU A 35 -6.36 12.80 12.48
CA GLU A 35 -7.24 12.05 13.38
C GLU A 35 -6.65 10.70 13.77
N ILE A 36 -6.07 9.96 12.81
CA ILE A 36 -5.43 8.67 13.09
C ILE A 36 -4.21 8.86 13.99
N MET A 37 -3.39 9.88 13.75
CA MET A 37 -2.21 10.17 14.59
C MET A 37 -2.60 10.55 16.03
N THR A 38 -3.79 11.12 16.24
CA THR A 38 -4.34 11.39 17.57
C THR A 38 -5.15 10.24 18.16
N GLY A 39 -5.33 9.15 17.42
CA GLY A 39 -6.07 7.96 17.85
C GLY A 39 -7.60 8.06 17.72
N ASN A 40 -8.11 9.10 17.05
CA ASN A 40 -9.55 9.36 16.98
C ASN A 40 -10.26 8.68 15.80
N MET A 41 -9.56 8.33 14.74
CA MET A 41 -10.14 7.75 13.52
C MET A 41 -9.36 6.52 13.08
N ILE A 42 -10.08 5.43 12.84
CA ILE A 42 -9.54 4.15 12.37
C ILE A 42 -10.27 3.59 11.14
N GLU A 43 -11.17 4.38 10.55
CA GLU A 43 -12.00 4.04 9.39
C GLU A 43 -11.80 5.06 8.26
N GLN A 44 -11.53 4.61 7.05
CA GLN A 44 -11.26 5.46 5.89
C GLN A 44 -11.98 4.93 4.65
N LEU A 45 -12.47 5.86 3.83
CA LEU A 45 -13.03 5.60 2.49
C LEU A 45 -12.07 6.09 1.42
N SER A 46 -11.99 5.38 0.29
CA SER A 46 -11.22 5.80 -0.87
C SER A 46 -11.76 7.11 -1.48
N PHE A 47 -10.88 7.84 -2.12
CA PHE A 47 -11.18 9.14 -2.73
C PHE A 47 -11.82 8.98 -4.11
N ASP A 48 -12.45 10.04 -4.62
CA ASP A 48 -13.10 10.04 -5.94
C ASP A 48 -12.13 10.31 -7.08
N ALA A 49 -11.06 11.05 -6.79
CA ALA A 49 -10.06 11.45 -7.76
C ALA A 49 -8.65 11.43 -7.14
N TYR A 50 -7.63 11.48 -7.99
CA TYR A 50 -6.23 11.54 -7.59
C TYR A 50 -5.42 12.42 -8.53
N GLU A 51 -4.26 12.84 -8.10
CA GLU A 51 -3.26 13.57 -8.88
C GLU A 51 -2.38 12.57 -9.65
N ASP A 52 -2.38 12.64 -10.98
CA ASP A 52 -1.63 11.67 -11.80
C ASP A 52 -0.13 11.98 -11.84
N ASP A 53 0.23 13.25 -11.79
CA ASP A 53 1.61 13.68 -11.71
C ASP A 53 2.15 13.65 -10.27
N PHE A 54 3.47 13.65 -10.14
CA PHE A 54 4.10 13.83 -8.85
C PHE A 54 3.86 15.25 -8.35
N TYR A 55 3.27 15.37 -7.15
CA TYR A 55 2.91 16.65 -6.55
C TYR A 55 4.11 17.61 -6.48
N ASP A 56 3.91 18.82 -6.97
CA ASP A 56 4.87 19.91 -6.85
C ASP A 56 4.89 20.43 -5.40
N ARG A 57 5.91 20.02 -4.66
CA ARG A 57 6.08 20.41 -3.25
C ARG A 57 6.59 21.82 -3.03
N GLU A 58 6.83 22.56 -4.08
CA GLU A 58 7.16 23.99 -3.97
C GLU A 58 5.93 24.82 -3.56
N ARG A 59 4.73 24.30 -3.81
CA ARG A 59 3.45 24.95 -3.47
C ARG A 59 2.47 24.05 -2.74
N PRO A 60 2.85 23.50 -1.60
CA PRO A 60 2.00 22.54 -0.89
C PRO A 60 0.67 23.14 -0.42
N GLU A 61 0.59 24.48 -0.28
CA GLU A 61 -0.62 25.21 0.09
C GLU A 61 -1.74 25.16 -0.97
N GLU A 62 -1.41 24.89 -2.23
CA GLU A 62 -2.39 24.80 -3.32
C GLU A 62 -3.27 23.54 -3.25
N GLY A 63 -2.88 22.54 -2.43
CA GLY A 63 -3.61 21.28 -2.30
C GLY A 63 -3.37 20.33 -3.47
N TYR A 64 -4.12 19.23 -3.51
CA TYR A 64 -4.03 18.21 -4.56
C TYR A 64 -4.83 18.62 -5.79
N ARG A 65 -4.32 18.30 -6.98
CA ARG A 65 -4.99 18.68 -8.26
C ARG A 65 -6.14 17.76 -8.64
N GLU A 66 -6.21 16.56 -8.14
CA GLU A 66 -7.30 15.59 -8.34
C GLU A 66 -7.82 15.52 -9.80
N ASP A 67 -6.92 15.44 -10.77
CA ASP A 67 -7.20 15.55 -12.20
C ASP A 67 -7.59 14.21 -12.86
N LYS A 68 -7.51 13.10 -12.16
CA LYS A 68 -7.88 11.76 -12.63
C LYS A 68 -8.91 11.09 -11.71
N PRO A 69 -9.92 10.42 -12.28
CA PRO A 69 -10.88 9.65 -11.47
C PRO A 69 -10.19 8.45 -10.83
N SER A 70 -10.41 8.25 -9.53
CA SER A 70 -9.92 7.09 -8.79
C SER A 70 -10.89 5.91 -8.89
N ARG A 71 -10.38 4.76 -9.36
CA ARG A 71 -11.11 3.49 -9.36
C ARG A 71 -10.16 2.37 -8.95
N GLN A 72 -10.53 1.68 -7.90
CA GLN A 72 -9.80 0.54 -7.39
C GLN A 72 -10.50 -0.75 -7.82
N TYR A 73 -9.75 -1.80 -8.07
CA TYR A 73 -10.33 -3.09 -8.46
C TYR A 73 -9.60 -4.24 -7.79
N ALA A 74 -10.33 -5.33 -7.59
CA ALA A 74 -9.83 -6.54 -6.97
C ALA A 74 -9.70 -7.67 -7.99
N VAL A 75 -8.66 -8.48 -7.81
CA VAL A 75 -8.37 -9.65 -8.64
C VAL A 75 -8.24 -10.88 -7.75
N MET A 76 -8.85 -11.97 -8.17
CA MET A 76 -8.71 -13.28 -7.57
C MET A 76 -8.51 -14.33 -8.68
N ASP A 77 -7.45 -15.13 -8.60
CA ASP A 77 -7.05 -16.10 -9.62
C ASP A 77 -7.07 -15.53 -11.06
N GLY A 78 -6.47 -14.35 -11.23
CA GLY A 78 -6.36 -13.65 -12.51
C GLY A 78 -7.65 -12.99 -13.03
N LYS A 79 -8.77 -13.08 -12.29
CA LYS A 79 -10.06 -12.50 -12.67
C LYS A 79 -10.42 -11.31 -11.80
N ILE A 80 -10.91 -10.25 -12.44
CA ILE A 80 -11.49 -9.12 -11.71
C ILE A 80 -12.78 -9.59 -11.03
N VAL A 81 -12.92 -9.23 -9.74
CA VAL A 81 -14.09 -9.50 -8.92
C VAL A 81 -14.75 -8.20 -8.48
N ASP A 82 -16.09 -8.19 -8.41
CA ASP A 82 -16.86 -6.98 -8.10
C ASP A 82 -16.78 -6.56 -6.63
N GLU A 83 -16.59 -7.53 -5.75
CA GLU A 83 -16.50 -7.31 -4.31
C GLU A 83 -15.47 -8.24 -3.68
N LEU A 84 -14.67 -7.68 -2.77
CA LEU A 84 -13.65 -8.41 -2.03
C LEU A 84 -13.53 -7.84 -0.62
N SER A 85 -13.33 -8.72 0.36
CA SER A 85 -12.93 -8.34 1.72
C SER A 85 -11.73 -9.15 2.16
N ILE A 86 -10.69 -8.48 2.66
CA ILE A 86 -9.47 -9.09 3.16
C ILE A 86 -9.21 -8.55 4.56
N ARG A 87 -8.88 -9.43 5.49
CA ARG A 87 -8.51 -9.04 6.84
C ARG A 87 -7.19 -9.68 7.22
N GLY A 88 -6.27 -8.88 7.77
CA GLY A 88 -4.97 -9.34 8.20
C GLY A 88 -4.18 -8.25 8.92
N ARG A 89 -3.02 -8.63 9.47
CA ARG A 89 -2.07 -7.67 10.03
C ARG A 89 -1.39 -6.92 8.90
N MET A 90 -1.51 -5.61 8.91
CA MET A 90 -1.00 -4.75 7.84
C MET A 90 0.51 -4.56 7.96
N LEU A 91 1.19 -4.82 6.86
CA LEU A 91 2.62 -4.59 6.72
C LEU A 91 2.93 -4.14 5.28
N GLY A 92 3.83 -3.19 5.11
CA GLY A 92 4.19 -2.75 3.77
C GLY A 92 4.84 -1.39 3.68
N GLY A 93 4.77 -0.80 2.49
CA GLY A 93 5.36 0.48 2.14
C GLY A 93 5.85 0.54 0.69
N CYS A 94 6.81 1.43 0.43
CA CYS A 94 7.40 1.64 -0.89
C CYS A 94 8.36 0.51 -1.25
N LEU A 95 8.09 -0.21 -2.34
CA LEU A 95 8.91 -1.32 -2.83
C LEU A 95 10.35 -0.89 -3.15
N ASP A 96 10.53 0.31 -3.72
CA ASP A 96 11.86 0.87 -4.03
C ASP A 96 12.77 0.93 -2.78
N VAL A 97 12.17 1.09 -1.60
CA VAL A 97 12.88 1.10 -0.31
C VAL A 97 12.97 -0.31 0.28
N LEU A 98 11.87 -1.07 0.24
CA LEU A 98 11.79 -2.39 0.87
C LEU A 98 12.78 -3.38 0.25
N LEU A 99 12.97 -3.33 -1.06
CA LEU A 99 13.92 -4.19 -1.77
C LEU A 99 15.37 -4.02 -1.29
N ASN A 100 15.72 -2.84 -0.79
CA ASN A 100 17.06 -2.59 -0.24
C ASN A 100 17.26 -3.19 1.18
N LEU A 101 16.19 -3.66 1.83
CA LEU A 101 16.28 -4.26 3.17
C LEU A 101 16.59 -5.75 3.13
N VAL A 102 16.17 -6.45 2.06
CA VAL A 102 16.29 -7.91 1.96
C VAL A 102 17.73 -8.38 2.16
N GLY A 103 17.93 -9.27 3.12
CA GLY A 103 19.23 -9.84 3.45
C GLY A 103 20.16 -8.92 4.24
N THR A 104 19.71 -7.72 4.63
CA THR A 104 20.47 -6.84 5.52
C THR A 104 20.26 -7.23 6.97
N TYR A 105 21.09 -6.72 7.87
CA TYR A 105 20.94 -6.90 9.33
C TYR A 105 19.56 -6.44 9.85
N PHE A 106 18.93 -5.48 9.17
CA PHE A 106 17.64 -4.91 9.56
C PHE A 106 16.44 -5.68 9.02
N ASP A 107 16.65 -6.69 8.19
CA ASP A 107 15.58 -7.54 7.67
C ASP A 107 15.14 -8.57 8.71
N LYS A 108 14.10 -8.22 9.47
CA LYS A 108 13.42 -9.08 10.43
C LYS A 108 12.00 -9.44 9.98
N THR A 109 11.77 -9.36 8.68
CA THR A 109 10.43 -9.56 8.12
C THR A 109 9.92 -10.98 8.37
N ARG A 110 10.75 -12.01 8.20
CA ARG A 110 10.33 -13.39 8.43
C ARG A 110 9.92 -13.63 9.88
N GLU A 111 10.70 -13.14 10.83
CA GLU A 111 10.38 -13.24 12.26
C GLU A 111 9.08 -12.52 12.58
N PHE A 112 8.82 -11.38 11.95
CA PHE A 112 7.57 -10.63 12.12
C PHE A 112 6.38 -11.39 11.56
N VAL A 113 6.42 -11.86 10.30
CA VAL A 113 5.29 -12.56 9.67
C VAL A 113 4.98 -13.89 10.40
N ASP A 114 5.99 -14.59 10.87
CA ASP A 114 5.83 -15.79 11.69
C ASP A 114 5.18 -15.49 13.04
N SER A 115 5.56 -14.40 13.69
CA SER A 115 4.99 -13.98 14.97
C SER A 115 3.50 -13.67 14.86
N TYR A 116 3.06 -13.14 13.72
CA TYR A 116 1.67 -12.74 13.47
C TYR A 116 0.91 -13.67 12.52
N ARG A 117 1.41 -14.90 12.27
CA ARG A 117 0.80 -15.86 11.34
C ARG A 117 -0.68 -16.18 11.60
N GLN A 118 -1.14 -16.05 12.85
CA GLN A 118 -2.55 -16.30 13.20
C GLN A 118 -3.49 -15.20 12.69
N ASP A 119 -2.99 -13.97 12.56
CA ASP A 119 -3.76 -12.85 11.97
C ASP A 119 -3.75 -12.94 10.43
N GLY A 120 -2.73 -13.59 9.86
CA GLY A 120 -2.37 -13.48 8.45
C GLY A 120 -1.80 -12.09 8.14
N ILE A 121 -1.02 -11.96 7.06
CA ILE A 121 -0.41 -10.67 6.68
C ILE A 121 -1.14 -10.08 5.47
N LEU A 122 -1.72 -8.90 5.67
CA LEU A 122 -2.26 -8.08 4.58
C LEU A 122 -1.17 -7.10 4.13
N TRP A 123 -0.54 -7.41 2.99
CA TRP A 123 0.49 -6.57 2.42
C TRP A 123 -0.10 -5.36 1.71
N TYR A 124 0.39 -4.16 2.03
CA TYR A 124 0.16 -2.97 1.21
C TYR A 124 1.48 -2.51 0.60
N LEU A 125 1.53 -2.39 -0.71
CA LEU A 125 2.75 -2.13 -1.45
C LEU A 125 2.50 -1.02 -2.48
N GLU A 126 3.48 -0.18 -2.69
CA GLU A 126 3.46 0.81 -3.76
C GLU A 126 4.86 0.95 -4.37
N SER A 127 4.95 1.45 -5.59
CA SER A 127 6.22 1.70 -6.25
C SER A 127 6.33 3.15 -6.71
N PHE A 128 7.48 3.74 -6.45
CA PHE A 128 7.79 5.10 -6.89
C PHE A 128 8.36 5.10 -8.32
N SER A 129 9.46 4.37 -8.55
CA SER A 129 10.21 4.45 -9.81
C SER A 129 10.54 3.08 -10.44
N LEU A 130 9.99 1.99 -9.91
CA LEU A 130 10.25 0.67 -10.47
C LEU A 130 9.59 0.51 -11.85
N ASP A 131 10.37 0.08 -12.82
CA ASP A 131 9.87 -0.40 -14.11
C ASP A 131 9.31 -1.83 -14.00
N SER A 132 8.76 -2.34 -15.11
CA SER A 132 8.16 -3.69 -15.16
C SER A 132 9.13 -4.79 -14.73
N ASP A 133 10.38 -4.72 -15.16
CA ASP A 133 11.39 -5.74 -14.86
C ASP A 133 11.86 -5.66 -13.41
N SER A 134 12.13 -4.47 -12.92
CA SER A 134 12.55 -4.24 -11.54
C SER A 134 11.46 -4.62 -10.54
N LEU A 135 10.19 -4.32 -10.87
CA LEU A 135 9.03 -4.72 -10.08
C LEU A 135 8.92 -6.24 -10.01
N THR A 136 8.96 -6.92 -11.17
CA THR A 136 8.86 -8.39 -11.24
C THR A 136 10.00 -9.07 -10.48
N ARG A 137 11.26 -8.65 -10.72
CA ARG A 137 12.43 -9.20 -10.00
C ARG A 137 12.36 -8.92 -8.51
N GLY A 138 11.92 -7.72 -8.14
CA GLY A 138 11.77 -7.33 -6.74
C GLY A 138 10.74 -8.19 -6.01
N LEU A 139 9.55 -8.37 -6.58
CA LEU A 139 8.52 -9.24 -6.00
C LEU A 139 8.98 -10.69 -5.93
N TRP A 140 9.69 -11.18 -6.96
CA TRP A 140 10.33 -12.51 -6.94
C TRP A 140 11.30 -12.64 -5.76
N GLN A 141 12.18 -11.64 -5.56
CA GLN A 141 13.14 -11.63 -4.46
C GLN A 141 12.44 -11.66 -3.10
N LEU A 142 11.43 -10.81 -2.86
CA LEU A 142 10.67 -10.79 -1.62
C LEU A 142 9.98 -12.13 -1.35
N LYS A 143 9.35 -12.72 -2.38
CA LYS A 143 8.71 -14.03 -2.29
C LYS A 143 9.69 -15.11 -1.85
N HIS A 144 10.85 -15.23 -2.53
CA HIS A 144 11.85 -16.24 -2.23
C HIS A 144 12.65 -15.95 -0.94
N ALA A 145 12.68 -14.72 -0.48
CA ALA A 145 13.18 -14.37 0.85
C ALA A 145 12.20 -14.74 1.99
N GLY A 146 11.01 -15.25 1.67
CA GLY A 146 10.00 -15.67 2.64
C GLY A 146 9.16 -14.53 3.23
N TRP A 147 9.20 -13.34 2.62
CA TRP A 147 8.42 -12.20 3.13
C TRP A 147 6.92 -12.44 3.01
N PHE A 148 6.49 -13.14 1.96
CA PHE A 148 5.07 -13.37 1.68
C PHE A 148 4.52 -14.65 2.33
N GLU A 149 5.27 -15.27 3.24
CA GLU A 149 4.73 -16.32 4.09
C GLU A 149 3.57 -15.77 4.94
N HIS A 150 2.51 -16.56 5.07
CA HIS A 150 1.27 -16.18 5.76
C HIS A 150 0.53 -14.97 5.18
N ALA A 151 0.84 -14.55 3.95
CA ALA A 151 0.08 -13.50 3.27
C ALA A 151 -1.38 -13.95 3.05
N VAL A 152 -2.32 -13.07 3.34
CA VAL A 152 -3.77 -13.28 3.10
C VAL A 152 -4.31 -12.43 1.96
N GLY A 153 -3.51 -11.49 1.47
CA GLY A 153 -3.82 -10.65 0.33
C GLY A 153 -2.82 -9.50 0.16
N PHE A 154 -2.93 -8.86 -0.98
CA PHE A 154 -2.11 -7.71 -1.35
C PHE A 154 -2.99 -6.53 -1.74
N VAL A 155 -2.54 -5.34 -1.38
CA VAL A 155 -3.12 -4.06 -1.82
C VAL A 155 -2.00 -3.25 -2.46
N PHE A 156 -2.08 -3.05 -3.78
CA PHE A 156 -1.12 -2.24 -4.52
C PHE A 156 -1.64 -0.84 -4.74
N GLY A 157 -0.84 0.14 -4.36
CA GLY A 157 -1.06 1.53 -4.71
C GLY A 157 -0.81 1.80 -6.19
N ARG A 158 -1.30 2.94 -6.68
CA ARG A 158 -1.01 3.39 -8.04
C ARG A 158 0.50 3.63 -8.21
N PRO A 159 1.12 3.04 -9.24
CA PRO A 159 2.54 3.28 -9.50
C PRO A 159 2.79 4.75 -9.88
N CYS A 160 3.86 5.34 -9.39
CA CYS A 160 4.17 6.74 -9.65
C CYS A 160 4.84 6.95 -11.01
N MET A 161 6.05 6.46 -11.21
CA MET A 161 6.85 6.65 -12.42
C MET A 161 7.05 5.34 -13.20
N PHE A 162 6.03 4.50 -13.25
CA PHE A 162 6.12 3.19 -13.90
C PHE A 162 6.35 3.33 -15.41
N GLN A 163 7.31 2.55 -15.91
CA GLN A 163 7.58 2.37 -17.33
C GLN A 163 7.66 0.88 -17.64
N SER A 164 7.16 0.46 -18.79
CA SER A 164 7.30 -0.92 -19.24
C SER A 164 8.35 -1.00 -20.33
N PHE A 165 9.36 -1.85 -20.14
CA PHE A 165 10.33 -2.27 -21.16
C PHE A 165 9.95 -3.61 -21.79
N THR A 166 8.85 -4.19 -21.34
CA THR A 166 8.25 -5.43 -21.83
C THR A 166 6.82 -5.14 -22.29
N ASP A 167 6.12 -6.14 -22.81
CA ASP A 167 4.70 -6.03 -23.13
C ASP A 167 3.79 -6.03 -21.88
N HIS A 168 4.38 -6.20 -20.68
CA HIS A 168 3.62 -6.28 -19.42
C HIS A 168 3.28 -4.89 -18.89
N ASN A 169 2.01 -4.63 -18.63
CA ASN A 169 1.57 -3.52 -17.81
C ASN A 169 1.86 -3.77 -16.31
N TYR A 170 1.55 -2.80 -15.46
CA TYR A 170 1.83 -2.88 -14.01
C TYR A 170 1.18 -4.09 -13.34
N ARG A 171 -0.10 -4.34 -13.65
CA ARG A 171 -0.85 -5.48 -13.12
C ARG A 171 -0.19 -6.81 -13.54
N GLU A 172 0.10 -6.97 -14.82
CA GLU A 172 0.71 -8.19 -15.35
C GLU A 172 2.08 -8.44 -14.74
N ALA A 173 2.91 -7.41 -14.56
CA ALA A 173 4.20 -7.51 -13.88
C ALA A 173 4.07 -8.02 -12.42
N VAL A 174 3.02 -7.63 -11.71
CA VAL A 174 2.70 -8.12 -10.37
C VAL A 174 2.18 -9.57 -10.41
N GLU A 175 1.22 -9.85 -11.30
CA GLU A 175 0.56 -11.16 -11.38
C GLU A 175 1.51 -12.28 -11.81
N VAL A 176 2.53 -12.01 -12.63
CA VAL A 176 3.57 -12.99 -13.00
C VAL A 176 4.19 -13.68 -11.77
N ILE A 177 4.32 -12.96 -10.66
CA ILE A 177 4.95 -13.50 -9.43
C ILE A 177 3.93 -13.91 -8.39
N LEU A 178 2.86 -13.14 -8.21
CA LEU A 178 1.97 -13.32 -7.07
C LEU A 178 0.77 -14.23 -7.35
N SER A 179 0.42 -14.50 -8.61
CA SER A 179 -0.71 -15.39 -8.96
C SER A 179 -0.56 -16.80 -8.40
N GLU A 180 0.68 -17.30 -8.27
CA GLU A 180 0.97 -18.62 -7.69
C GLU A 180 0.54 -18.76 -6.22
N LEU A 181 0.34 -17.65 -5.52
CA LEU A 181 -0.08 -17.66 -4.12
C LEU A 181 -1.57 -17.91 -3.95
N HIS A 182 -2.35 -17.79 -5.02
CA HIS A 182 -3.82 -17.99 -5.02
C HIS A 182 -4.55 -17.16 -3.95
N ILE A 183 -4.08 -15.94 -3.70
CA ILE A 183 -4.69 -15.00 -2.75
C ILE A 183 -5.09 -13.70 -3.45
N PRO A 184 -6.05 -12.94 -2.89
CA PRO A 184 -6.58 -11.75 -3.54
C PRO A 184 -5.55 -10.62 -3.65
N ILE A 185 -5.66 -9.85 -4.73
CA ILE A 185 -4.86 -8.65 -4.98
C ILE A 185 -5.81 -7.49 -5.31
N VAL A 186 -5.64 -6.36 -4.62
CA VAL A 186 -6.30 -5.10 -4.95
C VAL A 186 -5.29 -4.21 -5.67
N PHE A 187 -5.74 -3.54 -6.74
CA PHE A 187 -4.93 -2.61 -7.52
C PHE A 187 -5.50 -1.19 -7.48
N ASP A 188 -4.63 -0.24 -7.83
CA ASP A 188 -4.93 1.20 -7.92
C ASP A 188 -5.47 1.79 -6.61
N ALA A 189 -5.05 1.22 -5.47
CA ALA A 189 -5.41 1.72 -4.17
C ALA A 189 -4.85 3.14 -3.94
N ASP A 190 -5.53 3.91 -3.10
CA ASP A 190 -5.10 5.24 -2.68
C ASP A 190 -3.93 5.13 -1.68
N ILE A 191 -2.80 4.62 -2.15
CA ILE A 191 -1.58 4.37 -1.37
C ILE A 191 -0.38 4.84 -2.19
N GLY A 192 0.60 5.46 -1.56
CA GLY A 192 1.88 5.78 -2.18
C GLY A 192 2.00 7.25 -2.56
N HIS A 193 2.66 7.52 -3.70
CA HIS A 193 3.13 8.85 -4.06
C HIS A 193 2.15 9.68 -4.90
N LYS A 194 1.07 9.08 -5.38
CA LYS A 194 -0.01 9.78 -6.09
C LYS A 194 -1.14 10.11 -5.12
N SER A 195 -1.18 11.36 -4.72
CA SER A 195 -2.13 11.87 -3.72
C SER A 195 -3.56 11.99 -4.26
N PRO A 196 -4.60 11.92 -3.40
CA PRO A 196 -4.57 11.71 -1.95
C PRO A 196 -4.37 10.23 -1.60
N GLN A 197 -4.01 9.95 -0.35
CA GLN A 197 -3.71 8.60 0.11
C GLN A 197 -4.34 8.25 1.45
N PHE A 198 -4.56 6.96 1.66
CA PHE A 198 -4.88 6.41 2.97
C PHE A 198 -3.72 6.60 3.95
N THR A 199 -4.06 6.75 5.21
CA THR A 199 -3.10 6.61 6.30
C THR A 199 -3.16 5.17 6.82
N ILE A 200 -2.05 4.45 6.72
CA ILE A 200 -1.95 3.05 7.11
C ILE A 200 -1.06 2.91 8.34
N ILE A 201 -1.44 2.02 9.24
CA ILE A 201 -0.67 1.73 10.44
C ILE A 201 -0.03 0.35 10.28
N ASN A 202 1.29 0.30 10.07
CA ASN A 202 2.04 -0.95 10.10
C ASN A 202 1.90 -1.62 11.47
N GLY A 203 1.66 -2.91 11.47
CA GLY A 203 1.48 -3.70 12.69
C GLY A 203 0.06 -3.69 13.25
N SER A 204 -0.87 -2.91 12.69
CA SER A 204 -2.29 -2.98 13.04
C SER A 204 -3.00 -4.12 12.30
N VAL A 205 -4.20 -4.49 12.73
CA VAL A 205 -5.07 -5.36 11.95
C VAL A 205 -6.01 -4.50 11.11
N GLY A 206 -5.91 -4.66 9.78
CA GLY A 206 -6.75 -3.98 8.82
C GLY A 206 -7.82 -4.91 8.23
N GLU A 207 -9.01 -4.40 8.01
CA GLU A 207 -10.02 -4.99 7.16
C GLU A 207 -10.20 -4.10 5.93
N TRP A 208 -9.75 -4.62 4.78
CA TRP A 208 -9.83 -3.94 3.49
C TRP A 208 -11.00 -4.50 2.69
N ARG A 209 -11.92 -3.64 2.29
CA ARG A 209 -13.04 -4.00 1.43
C ARG A 209 -12.98 -3.20 0.14
N THR A 210 -13.10 -3.88 -1.00
CA THR A 210 -13.21 -3.23 -2.32
C THR A 210 -14.52 -3.63 -2.96
N LYS A 211 -15.31 -2.65 -3.40
CA LYS A 211 -16.60 -2.86 -4.06
C LYS A 211 -16.91 -1.70 -5.00
N ASN A 212 -17.37 -2.02 -6.23
CA ASN A 212 -17.81 -1.03 -7.22
C ASN A 212 -16.78 0.09 -7.50
N GLY A 213 -15.50 -0.24 -7.49
CA GLY A 213 -14.42 0.72 -7.75
C GLY A 213 -14.01 1.58 -6.56
N LYS A 214 -14.51 1.30 -5.37
CA LYS A 214 -14.19 1.99 -4.12
C LYS A 214 -13.65 1.02 -3.08
N SER A 215 -12.78 1.52 -2.21
CA SER A 215 -12.28 0.76 -1.08
C SER A 215 -12.60 1.43 0.25
N HIS A 216 -12.67 0.59 1.26
CA HIS A 216 -12.94 0.95 2.64
C HIS A 216 -11.94 0.21 3.54
N LEU A 217 -11.22 0.94 4.38
CA LEU A 217 -10.26 0.40 5.32
C LEU A 217 -10.73 0.67 6.76
N VAL A 218 -10.92 -0.39 7.51
CA VAL A 218 -11.12 -0.34 8.97
C VAL A 218 -9.85 -0.85 9.65
N THR A 219 -9.30 -0.07 10.57
CA THR A 219 -8.06 -0.40 11.28
C THR A 219 -8.34 -0.65 12.77
N THR A 220 -7.74 -1.69 13.31
CA THR A 220 -7.80 -2.03 14.75
C THR A 220 -6.38 -2.15 15.30
N LEU A 221 -6.07 -1.41 16.35
CA LEU A 221 -4.83 -1.55 17.11
C LEU A 221 -4.96 -2.75 18.07
N LYS A 222 -3.99 -3.68 17.98
CA LYS A 222 -3.91 -4.87 18.85
C LYS A 222 -2.47 -5.07 19.32
#